data_0367d7a9482006dba4be8288638f166f
#
_entry.id   0367d7a9482006dba4be8288638f166f
#
_cell.length_a   1.000
_cell.length_b   1.000
_cell.length_c   1.000
_cell.angle_alpha   90.00
_cell.angle_beta   90.00
_cell.angle_gamma   90.00
#
_symmetry.space_group_name_H-M   'P 1'
#
loop_
_entity.id
_entity.type
_entity.pdbx_description
1 polymer ?
#
loop_
_entity_poly.entity_id
_entity_poly.type
_entity_poly.pdbx_seq_one_letter_code
_entity_poly.pdbx_strand_id
1 'polypeptide(L)'
;AVVMFLLTPLHWIQNSIAEGVKFLLDALNTFIHWVEQLPYASIDGIWLYQLEVLGLYLSGGLVFYYFANRGLKNLLICLFSILLLGVYHVSMSWVDRPLDSIVFYNVRGCPAVHCIDNNGNSRIVYGDSLSDKRQLYRVATNYWNHHQLLSPLEVTADYQDTALCCREQILSYHGRRICMVTDHRWRNKSAATPLYIDYLYLCKGYNGRLEELTGLFS
;
A
#
# COMPACT_ATOMS: atom_id res chain seq x y z
N ALA A 1 -7.96 -8.47 34.18
CA ALA A 1 -9.35 -8.09 34.54
C ALA A 1 -10.00 -9.18 35.40
N VAL A 2 -10.09 -10.47 34.98
CA VAL A 2 -10.76 -11.56 35.70
C VAL A 2 -10.19 -11.81 37.09
N VAL A 3 -8.85 -11.81 37.23
CA VAL A 3 -8.16 -12.00 38.53
C VAL A 3 -8.45 -10.87 39.50
N MET A 4 -8.61 -9.64 39.04
CA MET A 4 -8.99 -8.50 39.87
C MET A 4 -10.43 -8.61 40.40
N PHE A 5 -11.34 -9.16 39.62
CA PHE A 5 -12.72 -9.38 40.03
C PHE A 5 -12.83 -10.46 41.13
N LEU A 6 -12.04 -11.51 41.05
CA LEU A 6 -11.99 -12.58 42.05
C LEU A 6 -11.38 -12.13 43.42
N LEU A 7 -10.54 -11.10 43.40
CA LEU A 7 -9.87 -10.54 44.56
C LEU A 7 -10.61 -9.35 45.20
N THR A 8 -11.84 -9.05 44.75
CA THR A 8 -12.67 -7.94 45.25
C THR A 8 -12.85 -7.92 46.80
N PRO A 9 -12.93 -9.06 47.53
CA PRO A 9 -13.06 -9.04 48.98
C PRO A 9 -11.78 -8.67 49.74
N LEU A 10 -10.61 -8.68 49.07
CA LEU A 10 -9.30 -8.39 49.68
C LEU A 10 -8.71 -7.07 49.13
N HIS A 11 -9.27 -5.94 49.55
CA HIS A 11 -8.81 -4.62 49.08
C HIS A 11 -7.32 -4.34 49.20
N TRP A 12 -6.67 -4.91 50.19
CA TRP A 12 -5.26 -4.73 50.42
C TRP A 12 -4.39 -5.35 49.29
N ILE A 13 -4.74 -6.56 48.92
CA ILE A 13 -4.04 -7.30 47.85
C ILE A 13 -4.37 -6.68 46.48
N GLN A 14 -5.61 -6.25 46.29
CA GLN A 14 -6.09 -5.61 45.07
C GLN A 14 -5.30 -4.33 44.78
N ASN A 15 -5.08 -3.46 45.75
CA ASN A 15 -4.35 -2.22 45.59
C ASN A 15 -2.89 -2.48 45.25
N SER A 16 -2.21 -3.43 45.94
CA SER A 16 -0.82 -3.75 45.63
C SER A 16 -0.64 -4.35 44.22
N ILE A 17 -1.57 -5.19 43.80
CA ILE A 17 -1.57 -5.74 42.42
C ILE A 17 -1.86 -4.63 41.40
N ALA A 18 -2.78 -3.72 41.69
CA ALA A 18 -3.10 -2.60 40.80
C ALA A 18 -1.91 -1.66 40.62
N GLU A 19 -1.17 -1.34 41.70
CA GLU A 19 0.05 -0.54 41.63
C GLU A 19 1.15 -1.27 40.84
N GLY A 20 1.33 -2.58 41.04
CA GLY A 20 2.28 -3.38 40.27
C GLY A 20 1.95 -3.43 38.78
N VAL A 21 0.68 -3.61 38.44
CA VAL A 21 0.22 -3.59 37.03
C VAL A 21 0.40 -2.20 36.42
N LYS A 22 0.06 -1.14 37.15
CA LYS A 22 0.29 0.24 36.71
C LYS A 22 1.75 0.52 36.44
N PHE A 23 2.65 0.13 37.37
CA PHE A 23 4.08 0.28 37.18
C PHE A 23 4.58 -0.46 35.93
N LEU A 24 4.12 -1.70 35.69
CA LEU A 24 4.46 -2.47 34.50
C LEU A 24 3.98 -1.80 33.22
N LEU A 25 2.76 -1.27 33.23
CA LEU A 25 2.22 -0.55 32.05
C LEU A 25 2.96 0.75 31.79
N ASP A 26 3.29 1.52 32.82
CA ASP A 26 4.08 2.76 32.68
C ASP A 26 5.51 2.46 32.21
N ALA A 27 6.13 1.40 32.70
CA ALA A 27 7.44 0.96 32.24
C ALA A 27 7.38 0.50 30.76
N LEU A 28 6.35 -0.27 30.38
CA LEU A 28 6.13 -0.70 29.00
C LEU A 28 5.91 0.50 28.06
N ASN A 29 5.06 1.44 28.45
CA ASN A 29 4.81 2.66 27.67
C ASN A 29 6.08 3.50 27.51
N THR A 30 6.84 3.66 28.59
CA THR A 30 8.12 4.39 28.54
C THR A 30 9.10 3.69 27.61
N PHE A 31 9.18 2.36 27.65
CA PHE A 31 10.03 1.58 26.76
C PHE A 31 9.61 1.72 25.29
N ILE A 32 8.29 1.66 25.01
CA ILE A 32 7.74 1.87 23.65
C ILE A 32 8.11 3.27 23.14
N HIS A 33 7.88 4.31 23.94
CA HIS A 33 8.23 5.68 23.55
C HIS A 33 9.75 5.86 23.34
N TRP A 34 10.55 5.18 24.13
CA TRP A 34 12.01 5.18 23.92
C TRP A 34 12.40 4.51 22.60
N VAL A 35 11.77 3.38 22.26
CA VAL A 35 11.99 2.69 20.97
C VAL A 35 11.53 3.55 19.80
N GLU A 36 10.36 4.22 19.91
CA GLU A 36 9.84 5.11 18.87
C GLU A 36 10.77 6.31 18.55
N GLN A 37 11.55 6.75 19.55
CA GLN A 37 12.51 7.85 19.37
C GLN A 37 13.83 7.41 18.73
N LEU A 38 14.07 6.12 18.58
CA LEU A 38 15.28 5.63 17.91
C LEU A 38 15.22 5.97 16.41
N PRO A 39 16.31 6.49 15.84
CA PRO A 39 16.40 6.64 14.39
C PRO A 39 16.25 5.25 13.75
N TYR A 40 15.38 5.16 12.76
CA TYR A 40 15.04 3.90 12.09
C TYR A 40 14.22 2.90 12.94
N ALA A 41 13.47 3.37 13.94
CA ALA A 41 12.57 2.53 14.74
C ALA A 41 11.48 1.84 13.93
N SER A 42 11.04 2.46 12.82
CA SER A 42 10.19 1.83 11.82
C SER A 42 10.88 1.88 10.45
N ILE A 43 10.89 0.76 9.78
CA ILE A 43 11.33 0.66 8.39
C ILE A 43 10.06 0.44 7.57
N ASP A 44 9.61 1.51 6.92
CA ASP A 44 8.43 1.48 6.08
C ASP A 44 8.77 1.01 4.66
N GLY A 45 7.79 0.47 3.96
CA GLY A 45 7.95 0.08 2.57
C GLY A 45 8.56 -1.30 2.33
N ILE A 46 8.80 -2.09 3.38
CA ILE A 46 9.28 -3.47 3.23
C ILE A 46 8.08 -4.39 2.97
N TRP A 47 8.14 -5.10 1.86
CA TRP A 47 7.25 -6.20 1.58
C TRP A 47 8.00 -7.52 1.75
N LEU A 48 7.44 -8.44 2.54
CA LEU A 48 7.98 -9.77 2.76
C LEU A 48 7.02 -10.82 2.22
N TYR A 49 7.54 -11.75 1.45
CA TYR A 49 6.77 -12.91 0.97
C TYR A 49 6.60 -13.93 2.09
N GLN A 50 5.55 -14.73 2.03
CA GLN A 50 5.25 -15.71 3.10
C GLN A 50 6.41 -16.68 3.36
N LEU A 51 7.08 -17.14 2.30
CA LEU A 51 8.25 -18.03 2.43
C LEU A 51 9.47 -17.32 3.01
N GLU A 52 9.62 -16.01 2.78
CA GLU A 52 10.70 -15.22 3.38
C GLU A 52 10.55 -15.10 4.88
N VAL A 53 9.32 -14.92 5.37
CA VAL A 53 9.05 -14.88 6.81
C VAL A 53 9.50 -16.19 7.46
N LEU A 54 9.14 -17.32 6.85
CA LEU A 54 9.60 -18.64 7.34
C LEU A 54 11.12 -18.74 7.31
N GLY A 55 11.74 -18.33 6.20
CA GLY A 55 13.18 -18.34 6.03
C GLY A 55 13.93 -17.42 7.01
N LEU A 56 13.34 -16.26 7.35
CA LEU A 56 13.88 -15.35 8.38
C LEU A 56 13.91 -16.00 9.76
N TYR A 57 12.84 -16.70 10.16
CA TYR A 57 12.83 -17.44 11.42
C TYR A 57 13.87 -18.56 11.43
N LEU A 58 13.99 -19.28 10.31
CA LEU A 58 14.99 -20.37 10.19
C LEU A 58 16.41 -19.82 10.22
N SER A 59 16.70 -18.73 9.49
CA SER A 59 18.02 -18.09 9.51
C SER A 59 18.34 -17.51 10.88
N GLY A 60 17.37 -16.90 11.58
CA GLY A 60 17.52 -16.46 12.96
C GLY A 60 17.89 -17.61 13.92
N GLY A 61 17.23 -18.75 13.76
CA GLY A 61 17.58 -19.97 14.50
C GLY A 61 18.99 -20.46 14.21
N LEU A 62 19.44 -20.41 12.95
CA LEU A 62 20.81 -20.77 12.56
C LEU A 62 21.84 -19.79 13.12
N VAL A 63 21.53 -18.49 13.16
CA VAL A 63 22.39 -17.49 13.81
C VAL A 63 22.53 -17.79 15.28
N PHE A 64 21.43 -18.06 15.98
CA PHE A 64 21.47 -18.44 17.40
C PHE A 64 22.26 -19.72 17.63
N TYR A 65 22.08 -20.74 16.80
CA TYR A 65 22.85 -21.98 16.86
C TYR A 65 24.34 -21.75 16.64
N TYR A 66 24.70 -20.84 15.70
CA TYR A 66 26.10 -20.45 15.50
C TYR A 66 26.72 -19.81 16.75
N PHE A 67 25.99 -18.93 17.44
CA PHE A 67 26.50 -18.32 18.70
C PHE A 67 26.72 -19.36 19.83
N ALA A 68 25.87 -20.39 19.85
CA ALA A 68 26.01 -21.48 20.81
C ALA A 68 27.19 -22.43 20.47
N ASN A 69 27.35 -22.73 19.17
CA ASN A 69 28.35 -23.69 18.68
C ASN A 69 29.27 -23.01 17.65
N ARG A 70 30.22 -22.22 18.11
CA ARG A 70 31.15 -21.45 17.27
C ARG A 70 31.99 -22.38 16.38
N GLY A 71 31.61 -22.56 15.12
CA GLY A 71 32.34 -23.37 14.15
C GLY A 71 32.27 -22.77 12.75
N LEU A 72 33.33 -22.87 11.98
CA LEU A 72 33.39 -22.36 10.61
C LEU A 72 32.27 -22.94 9.71
N LYS A 73 31.92 -24.22 9.89
CA LYS A 73 30.83 -24.88 9.15
C LYS A 73 29.49 -24.21 9.44
N ASN A 74 29.22 -23.93 10.70
CA ASN A 74 27.96 -23.29 11.15
C ASN A 74 27.86 -21.84 10.65
N LEU A 75 28.97 -21.13 10.62
CA LEU A 75 29.05 -19.79 10.05
C LEU A 75 28.71 -19.81 8.53
N LEU A 76 29.30 -20.74 7.78
CA LEU A 76 29.04 -20.87 6.36
C LEU A 76 27.58 -21.24 6.07
N ILE A 77 26.97 -22.12 6.86
CA ILE A 77 25.55 -22.48 6.73
C ILE A 77 24.66 -21.25 6.99
N CYS A 78 24.95 -20.48 8.03
CA CYS A 78 24.24 -19.25 8.35
C CYS A 78 24.34 -18.22 7.22
N LEU A 79 25.56 -17.97 6.74
CA LEU A 79 25.78 -17.03 5.64
C LEU A 79 25.09 -17.46 4.34
N PHE A 80 25.15 -18.76 4.03
CA PHE A 80 24.49 -19.32 2.87
C PHE A 80 22.95 -19.20 2.96
N SER A 81 22.36 -19.40 4.15
CA SER A 81 20.92 -19.23 4.35
C SER A 81 20.47 -17.79 4.12
N ILE A 82 21.25 -16.81 4.61
CA ILE A 82 20.95 -15.38 4.39
C ILE A 82 21.10 -15.01 2.91
N LEU A 83 22.14 -15.52 2.24
CA LEU A 83 22.34 -15.30 0.81
C LEU A 83 21.16 -15.86 -0.01
N LEU A 84 20.72 -17.07 0.32
CA LEU A 84 19.61 -17.73 -0.38
C LEU A 84 18.30 -16.94 -0.21
N LEU A 85 18.05 -16.40 0.98
CA LEU A 85 16.91 -15.50 1.22
C LEU A 85 16.99 -14.23 0.37
N GLY A 86 18.17 -13.62 0.30
CA GLY A 86 18.37 -12.42 -0.53
C GLY A 86 18.14 -12.70 -2.02
N VAL A 87 18.65 -13.82 -2.52
CA VAL A 87 18.42 -14.24 -3.92
C VAL A 87 16.93 -14.51 -4.17
N TYR A 88 16.25 -15.18 -3.25
CA TYR A 88 14.83 -15.43 -3.35
C TYR A 88 14.02 -14.12 -3.40
N HIS A 89 14.31 -13.16 -2.50
CA HIS A 89 13.67 -11.84 -2.45
C HIS A 89 13.81 -11.10 -3.79
N VAL A 90 15.04 -11.00 -4.30
CA VAL A 90 15.31 -10.33 -5.58
C VAL A 90 14.58 -11.03 -6.73
N SER A 91 14.58 -12.37 -6.77
CA SER A 91 13.91 -13.14 -7.81
C SER A 91 12.39 -12.90 -7.81
N MET A 92 11.77 -12.93 -6.64
CA MET A 92 10.32 -12.68 -6.52
C MET A 92 9.96 -11.23 -6.86
N SER A 93 10.78 -10.26 -6.42
CA SER A 93 10.55 -8.86 -6.75
C SER A 93 10.62 -8.56 -8.26
N TRP A 94 11.39 -9.34 -9.01
CA TRP A 94 11.45 -9.24 -10.48
C TRP A 94 10.21 -9.83 -11.15
N VAL A 95 9.73 -10.95 -10.63
CA VAL A 95 8.53 -11.61 -11.15
C VAL A 95 7.27 -10.76 -10.92
N ASP A 96 7.18 -10.12 -9.77
CA ASP A 96 6.00 -9.35 -9.37
C ASP A 96 5.99 -7.88 -9.87
N ARG A 97 6.98 -7.48 -10.67
CA ARG A 97 6.95 -6.14 -11.27
C ARG A 97 5.78 -6.02 -12.23
N PRO A 98 4.91 -5.01 -12.04
CA PRO A 98 3.82 -4.78 -12.97
C PRO A 98 4.39 -4.31 -14.32
N LEU A 99 3.96 -4.98 -15.38
CA LEU A 99 4.21 -4.55 -16.75
C LEU A 99 3.09 -3.56 -17.13
N ASP A 100 3.43 -2.42 -17.74
CA ASP A 100 2.51 -1.40 -18.27
C ASP A 100 1.04 -1.58 -17.84
N SER A 101 0.73 -1.18 -16.62
CA SER A 101 -0.58 -1.47 -16.03
C SER A 101 -1.33 -0.19 -15.65
N ILE A 102 -2.65 -0.29 -15.73
CA ILE A 102 -3.56 0.76 -15.30
C ILE A 102 -4.37 0.21 -14.13
N VAL A 103 -4.28 0.87 -12.99
CA VAL A 103 -4.99 0.48 -11.76
C VAL A 103 -6.06 1.52 -11.42
N PHE A 104 -7.29 1.08 -11.27
CA PHE A 104 -8.42 1.92 -10.89
C PHE A 104 -8.67 1.79 -9.38
N TYR A 105 -8.51 2.89 -8.65
CA TYR A 105 -8.74 2.91 -7.20
C TYR A 105 -10.16 3.37 -6.87
N ASN A 106 -11.02 2.45 -6.51
CA ASN A 106 -12.38 2.77 -6.06
C ASN A 106 -12.38 3.05 -4.55
N VAL A 107 -11.70 4.12 -4.14
CA VAL A 107 -11.66 4.57 -2.74
C VAL A 107 -12.71 5.64 -2.52
N ARG A 108 -13.49 5.48 -1.46
CA ARG A 108 -14.56 6.44 -1.13
C ARG A 108 -13.97 7.83 -0.88
N GLY A 109 -14.40 8.81 -1.69
CA GLY A 109 -13.93 10.20 -1.58
C GLY A 109 -12.60 10.48 -2.27
N CYS A 110 -11.97 9.46 -2.87
CA CYS A 110 -10.73 9.64 -3.63
C CYS A 110 -10.65 8.66 -4.81
N PRO A 111 -11.52 8.80 -5.83
CA PRO A 111 -11.38 8.02 -7.04
C PRO A 111 -10.10 8.43 -7.77
N ALA A 112 -9.29 7.46 -8.18
CA ALA A 112 -8.04 7.74 -8.84
C ALA A 112 -7.69 6.66 -9.87
N VAL A 113 -6.96 7.06 -10.90
CA VAL A 113 -6.37 6.17 -11.90
C VAL A 113 -4.86 6.23 -11.76
N HIS A 114 -4.23 5.10 -11.63
CA HIS A 114 -2.79 4.95 -11.46
C HIS A 114 -2.22 4.23 -12.68
N CYS A 115 -1.36 4.92 -13.41
CA CYS A 115 -0.66 4.40 -14.58
C CYS A 115 0.76 4.04 -14.17
N ILE A 116 1.15 2.79 -14.39
CA ILE A 116 2.44 2.23 -13.99
C ILE A 116 3.15 1.79 -15.25
N ASP A 117 4.37 2.31 -15.44
CA ASP A 117 5.27 2.00 -16.55
C ASP A 117 6.15 0.78 -16.22
N ASN A 118 6.63 0.09 -17.24
CA ASN A 118 7.61 -1.02 -17.16
C ASN A 118 8.86 -0.70 -16.33
N ASN A 119 9.23 0.56 -16.22
CA ASN A 119 10.38 1.01 -15.45
C ASN A 119 10.05 1.23 -13.94
N GLY A 120 8.82 0.95 -13.51
CA GLY A 120 8.37 1.22 -12.14
C GLY A 120 8.04 2.69 -11.88
N ASN A 121 8.12 3.56 -12.90
CA ASN A 121 7.60 4.93 -12.77
C ASN A 121 6.09 4.88 -12.72
N SER A 122 5.52 5.62 -11.79
CA SER A 122 4.09 5.61 -11.60
C SER A 122 3.51 7.03 -11.58
N ARG A 123 2.35 7.18 -12.20
CA ARG A 123 1.63 8.46 -12.31
C ARG A 123 0.20 8.25 -11.84
N ILE A 124 -0.27 9.12 -10.96
CA ILE A 124 -1.62 9.03 -10.41
C ILE A 124 -2.42 10.27 -10.78
N VAL A 125 -3.61 10.04 -11.31
CA VAL A 125 -4.58 11.07 -11.68
C VAL A 125 -5.79 10.94 -10.76
N TYR A 126 -6.13 12.02 -10.07
CA TYR A 126 -7.29 12.07 -9.18
C TYR A 126 -8.53 12.53 -9.94
N GLY A 127 -9.66 11.92 -9.65
CA GLY A 127 -10.95 12.31 -10.25
C GLY A 127 -11.48 13.63 -9.72
N ASP A 128 -11.08 14.04 -8.52
CA ASP A 128 -11.48 15.31 -7.91
C ASP A 128 -10.27 15.96 -7.24
N SER A 129 -10.14 17.27 -7.39
CA SER A 129 -9.10 18.08 -6.77
C SER A 129 -9.19 18.15 -5.24
N LEU A 130 -10.40 17.91 -4.68
CA LEU A 130 -10.69 17.89 -3.25
C LEU A 130 -10.59 16.48 -2.63
N SER A 131 -10.05 15.52 -3.36
CA SER A 131 -9.92 14.13 -2.92
C SER A 131 -9.13 13.99 -1.63
N ASP A 132 -9.62 13.16 -0.69
CA ASP A 132 -8.88 12.81 0.52
C ASP A 132 -7.76 11.80 0.21
N LYS A 133 -6.62 12.33 -0.18
CA LYS A 133 -5.44 11.56 -0.57
C LYS A 133 -4.97 10.61 0.53
N ARG A 134 -5.16 10.94 1.82
CA ARG A 134 -4.73 10.10 2.94
C ARG A 134 -5.43 8.74 2.93
N GLN A 135 -6.70 8.70 2.57
CA GLN A 135 -7.44 7.44 2.46
C GLN A 135 -6.89 6.56 1.34
N LEU A 136 -6.59 7.16 0.19
CA LEU A 136 -5.99 6.42 -0.92
C LEU A 136 -4.63 5.87 -0.55
N TYR A 137 -3.74 6.69 0.02
CA TYR A 137 -2.41 6.26 0.46
C TYR A 137 -2.50 5.08 1.42
N ARG A 138 -3.40 5.14 2.41
CA ARG A 138 -3.60 4.05 3.38
C ARG A 138 -3.95 2.70 2.70
N VAL A 139 -4.77 2.73 1.67
CA VAL A 139 -5.22 1.52 0.97
C VAL A 139 -4.18 1.06 -0.06
N ALA A 140 -3.59 2.01 -0.79
CA ALA A 140 -2.71 1.72 -1.92
C ALA A 140 -1.26 1.40 -1.51
N THR A 141 -0.79 1.85 -0.33
CA THR A 141 0.60 1.66 0.12
C THR A 141 1.01 0.19 0.12
N ASN A 142 0.15 -0.73 0.56
CA ASN A 142 0.46 -2.15 0.53
C ASN A 142 0.68 -2.67 -0.89
N TYR A 143 -0.11 -2.22 -1.85
CA TYR A 143 0.04 -2.56 -3.25
C TYR A 143 1.35 -1.99 -3.82
N TRP A 144 1.65 -0.72 -3.50
CA TRP A 144 2.88 -0.08 -3.96
C TRP A 144 4.12 -0.75 -3.40
N ASN A 145 4.12 -1.08 -2.11
CA ASN A 145 5.22 -1.79 -1.45
C ASN A 145 5.41 -3.20 -2.03
N HIS A 146 4.32 -3.92 -2.29
CA HIS A 146 4.38 -5.25 -2.91
C HIS A 146 5.08 -5.21 -4.27
N HIS A 147 4.72 -4.24 -5.10
CA HIS A 147 5.30 -4.09 -6.44
C HIS A 147 6.54 -3.21 -6.48
N GLN A 148 7.07 -2.81 -5.32
CA GLN A 148 8.25 -1.93 -5.20
C GLN A 148 8.15 -0.66 -6.05
N LEU A 149 6.95 -0.09 -6.14
CA LEU A 149 6.71 1.13 -6.90
C LEU A 149 7.25 2.34 -6.15
N LEU A 150 7.89 3.22 -6.89
CA LEU A 150 8.24 4.54 -6.38
C LEU A 150 6.97 5.33 -6.04
N SER A 151 7.11 6.31 -5.15
CA SER A 151 6.01 7.23 -4.85
C SER A 151 5.44 7.80 -6.14
N PRO A 152 4.12 7.66 -6.39
CA PRO A 152 3.54 8.06 -7.65
C PRO A 152 3.64 9.57 -7.85
N LEU A 153 3.97 9.98 -9.08
CA LEU A 153 3.87 11.37 -9.48
C LEU A 153 2.39 11.75 -9.56
N GLU A 154 1.99 12.74 -8.78
CA GLU A 154 0.65 13.30 -8.85
C GLU A 154 0.51 14.16 -10.10
N VAL A 155 -0.44 13.82 -10.93
CA VAL A 155 -0.69 14.49 -12.22
C VAL A 155 -1.94 15.35 -12.11
N THR A 156 -1.84 16.58 -12.59
CA THR A 156 -2.95 17.52 -12.71
C THR A 156 -3.79 17.26 -13.97
N ALA A 157 -4.95 17.94 -14.07
CA ALA A 157 -5.91 17.74 -15.16
C ALA A 157 -5.36 18.01 -16.58
N ASP A 158 -4.32 18.85 -16.68
CA ASP A 158 -3.65 19.15 -17.96
C ASP A 158 -2.17 18.76 -17.85
N TYR A 159 -1.91 17.51 -18.19
CA TYR A 159 -0.56 16.95 -18.17
C TYR A 159 -0.27 16.18 -19.46
N GLN A 160 0.92 16.37 -19.99
CA GLN A 160 1.37 15.65 -21.15
C GLN A 160 2.83 15.20 -20.99
N ASP A 161 3.02 13.90 -21.17
CA ASP A 161 4.31 13.24 -21.18
C ASP A 161 4.35 12.24 -22.35
N THR A 162 5.49 11.58 -22.58
CA THR A 162 5.65 10.57 -23.64
C THR A 162 4.67 9.40 -23.52
N ALA A 163 4.31 8.99 -22.30
CA ALA A 163 3.47 7.83 -22.03
C ALA A 163 2.03 8.21 -21.64
N LEU A 164 1.82 9.34 -20.96
CA LEU A 164 0.54 9.76 -20.42
C LEU A 164 0.18 11.16 -20.93
N CYS A 165 -0.98 11.28 -21.53
CA CYS A 165 -1.62 12.55 -21.84
C CYS A 165 -2.93 12.62 -21.05
N CYS A 166 -3.08 13.64 -20.22
CA CYS A 166 -4.28 13.90 -19.45
C CYS A 166 -4.83 15.28 -19.86
N ARG A 167 -6.08 15.32 -20.32
CA ARG A 167 -6.81 16.57 -20.60
C ARG A 167 -8.17 16.50 -19.95
N GLU A 168 -8.37 17.33 -18.96
CA GLU A 168 -9.60 17.35 -18.15
C GLU A 168 -9.91 15.96 -17.56
N GLN A 169 -10.93 15.26 -18.10
CA GLN A 169 -11.40 13.95 -17.64
C GLN A 169 -10.98 12.80 -18.56
N ILE A 170 -10.23 13.08 -19.63
CA ILE A 170 -9.79 12.08 -20.59
C ILE A 170 -8.29 11.84 -20.42
N LEU A 171 -7.94 10.59 -20.18
CA LEU A 171 -6.57 10.13 -20.09
C LEU A 171 -6.25 9.25 -21.30
N SER A 172 -5.07 9.42 -21.86
CA SER A 172 -4.51 8.51 -22.87
C SER A 172 -3.19 7.98 -22.35
N TYR A 173 -3.10 6.67 -22.16
CA TYR A 173 -1.93 5.99 -21.67
C TYR A 173 -1.58 4.79 -22.57
N HIS A 174 -0.39 4.79 -23.18
CA HIS A 174 0.04 3.77 -24.14
C HIS A 174 -1.01 3.42 -25.21
N GLY A 175 -1.70 4.44 -25.74
CA GLY A 175 -2.74 4.27 -26.76
C GLY A 175 -4.10 3.84 -26.22
N ARG A 176 -4.24 3.55 -24.93
CA ARG A 176 -5.53 3.30 -24.28
C ARG A 176 -6.15 4.60 -23.80
N ARG A 177 -7.43 4.79 -24.11
CA ARG A 177 -8.19 5.98 -23.72
C ARG A 177 -9.12 5.68 -22.58
N ILE A 178 -9.01 6.47 -21.52
CA ILE A 178 -9.80 6.33 -20.29
C ILE A 178 -10.55 7.63 -20.08
N CYS A 179 -11.85 7.54 -19.86
CA CYS A 179 -12.66 8.68 -19.45
C CYS A 179 -13.06 8.54 -17.98
N MET A 180 -12.70 9.52 -17.15
CA MET A 180 -13.10 9.59 -15.75
C MET A 180 -14.32 10.48 -15.61
N VAL A 181 -15.48 9.90 -15.37
CA VAL A 181 -16.73 10.66 -15.19
C VAL A 181 -16.90 10.97 -13.71
N THR A 182 -16.53 12.17 -13.31
CA THR A 182 -16.57 12.64 -11.92
C THR A 182 -17.78 13.48 -11.59
N ASP A 183 -18.40 14.08 -12.61
CA ASP A 183 -19.48 15.04 -12.47
C ASP A 183 -20.59 14.84 -13.52
N HIS A 184 -21.55 15.76 -13.52
CA HIS A 184 -22.72 15.73 -14.42
C HIS A 184 -22.48 16.41 -15.78
N ARG A 185 -21.24 16.78 -16.13
CA ARG A 185 -20.96 17.49 -17.40
C ARG A 185 -21.38 16.72 -18.63
N TRP A 186 -21.38 15.39 -18.54
CA TRP A 186 -21.75 14.48 -19.64
C TRP A 186 -23.25 14.18 -19.72
N ARG A 187 -24.04 14.64 -18.75
CA ARG A 187 -25.48 14.42 -18.70
C ARG A 187 -26.18 15.24 -19.77
N ASN A 188 -27.17 14.64 -20.44
CA ASN A 188 -27.99 15.27 -21.50
C ASN A 188 -27.15 15.82 -22.67
N LYS A 189 -25.97 15.30 -22.92
CA LYS A 189 -25.17 15.62 -24.09
C LYS A 189 -25.41 14.57 -25.17
N SER A 190 -25.38 15.01 -26.43
CA SER A 190 -25.36 14.13 -27.59
C SER A 190 -24.17 14.49 -28.46
N ALA A 191 -23.52 13.50 -29.02
CA ALA A 191 -22.41 13.68 -29.94
C ALA A 191 -22.82 13.21 -31.34
N ALA A 192 -22.45 13.99 -32.37
CA ALA A 192 -22.66 13.56 -33.75
C ALA A 192 -21.80 12.34 -34.11
N THR A 193 -20.60 12.24 -33.49
CA THR A 193 -19.72 11.08 -33.59
C THR A 193 -19.32 10.68 -32.17
N PRO A 194 -19.59 9.42 -31.78
CA PRO A 194 -19.19 8.94 -30.47
C PRO A 194 -17.66 9.01 -30.30
N LEU A 195 -17.22 9.36 -29.10
CA LEU A 195 -15.79 9.35 -28.77
C LEU A 195 -15.35 7.92 -28.45
N TYR A 196 -14.35 7.43 -29.14
CA TYR A 196 -13.78 6.12 -28.87
C TYR A 196 -12.99 6.14 -27.55
N ILE A 197 -13.39 5.30 -26.59
CA ILE A 197 -12.73 5.10 -25.31
C ILE A 197 -12.63 3.61 -25.00
N ASP A 198 -11.51 3.17 -24.42
CA ASP A 198 -11.31 1.78 -24.00
C ASP A 198 -11.92 1.52 -22.62
N TYR A 199 -11.86 2.51 -21.72
CA TYR A 199 -12.34 2.37 -20.34
C TYR A 199 -13.12 3.60 -19.90
N LEU A 200 -14.32 3.37 -19.36
CA LEU A 200 -15.15 4.38 -18.73
C LEU A 200 -15.13 4.18 -17.21
N TYR A 201 -14.49 5.09 -16.48
CA TYR A 201 -14.43 5.04 -15.03
C TYR A 201 -15.46 5.98 -14.42
N LEU A 202 -16.54 5.42 -13.87
CA LEU A 202 -17.60 6.17 -13.20
C LEU A 202 -17.26 6.43 -11.75
N CYS A 203 -17.10 7.70 -11.41
CA CYS A 203 -16.86 8.14 -10.04
C CYS A 203 -18.20 8.45 -9.34
N LYS A 204 -18.17 8.50 -8.00
CA LYS A 204 -19.35 8.70 -7.17
C LYS A 204 -20.17 9.98 -7.48
N GLY A 205 -19.60 10.97 -8.13
CA GLY A 205 -20.27 12.22 -8.47
C GLY A 205 -21.31 12.10 -9.61
N TYR A 206 -21.30 11.00 -10.36
CA TYR A 206 -22.23 10.80 -11.47
C TYR A 206 -23.50 10.06 -11.02
N ASN A 207 -24.68 10.68 -11.18
CA ASN A 207 -25.98 10.10 -10.85
C ASN A 207 -26.88 9.97 -12.12
N GLY A 208 -26.30 9.96 -13.32
CA GLY A 208 -27.03 9.77 -14.59
C GLY A 208 -27.27 8.30 -14.93
N ARG A 209 -28.03 8.05 -15.99
CA ARG A 209 -28.23 6.70 -16.54
C ARG A 209 -27.04 6.33 -17.41
N LEU A 210 -26.62 5.06 -17.37
CA LEU A 210 -25.54 4.56 -18.21
C LEU A 210 -25.85 4.65 -19.69
N GLU A 211 -27.13 4.51 -20.07
CA GLU A 211 -27.61 4.61 -21.44
C GLU A 211 -27.34 6.01 -22.07
N GLU A 212 -27.30 7.07 -21.25
CA GLU A 212 -26.95 8.41 -21.71
C GLU A 212 -25.48 8.50 -22.14
N LEU A 213 -24.61 7.70 -21.53
CA LEU A 213 -23.18 7.68 -21.82
C LEU A 213 -22.84 6.81 -23.03
N THR A 214 -23.60 5.73 -23.27
CA THR A 214 -23.38 4.86 -24.45
C THR A 214 -23.59 5.57 -25.79
N GLY A 215 -24.39 6.66 -25.80
CA GLY A 215 -24.53 7.50 -26.97
C GLY A 215 -23.37 8.48 -27.21
N LEU A 216 -22.53 8.71 -26.21
CA LEU A 216 -21.40 9.63 -26.27
C LEU A 216 -20.07 8.90 -26.51
N PHE A 217 -19.97 7.69 -26.02
CA PHE A 217 -18.78 6.88 -26.04
C PHE A 217 -18.98 5.56 -26.79
N SER A 218 -17.99 5.15 -27.54
CA SER A 218 -17.98 3.89 -28.30
C SER A 218 -16.74 3.07 -27.99
#